data_f04062b585466064c780b1a18f86bd12
#
_entry.id   f04062b585466064c780b1a18f86bd12
#
_cell.length_a   1.000
_cell.length_b   1.000
_cell.length_c   1.000
_cell.angle_alpha   90.00
_cell.angle_beta   90.00
_cell.angle_gamma   90.00
#
_symmetry.space_group_name_H-M   'P 1'
#
loop_
_entity.id
_entity.type
_entity.pdbx_description
1 polymer ?
#
loop_
_entity_poly.entity_id
_entity_poly.type
_entity_poly.pdbx_seq_one_letter_code
_entity_poly.pdbx_strand_id
1 'polypeptide(L)'
;DKVVRQAIKQIGYTSDEMGYNFDTCDVKVHIDQQSPDIAQGVNEGKGLHRDQGAGDQGMMFGFACSETPTLMPAPIYYAHRLTERLTEVRKKGIVDYFYPDGKSQVTLAYEGNTPTHADAIVIAQQHAEDVEHDKIVEDVIEHVIEPVMPGELLDPKPDFHINATGRFVIGGPHGDCGLTGRKI
;
A
#
# COMPACT_ATOMS: atom_id res chain seq x y z
N ASP A 1 21.34 9.15 -1.47
CA ASP A 1 21.59 7.90 -0.77
C ASP A 1 20.97 7.91 0.65
N LYS A 2 21.40 8.78 1.57
CA LYS A 2 20.95 8.80 2.97
C LYS A 2 19.42 8.87 3.15
N VAL A 3 18.73 9.70 2.38
CA VAL A 3 17.25 9.84 2.44
C VAL A 3 16.57 8.53 2.00
N VAL A 4 17.07 7.90 0.93
CA VAL A 4 16.53 6.64 0.41
C VAL A 4 16.66 5.53 1.46
N ARG A 5 17.86 5.36 2.05
CA ARG A 5 18.09 4.36 3.10
C ARG A 5 17.19 4.60 4.32
N GLN A 6 17.04 5.86 4.72
CA GLN A 6 16.16 6.20 5.84
C GLN A 6 14.69 5.84 5.56
N ALA A 7 14.21 6.07 4.33
CA ALA A 7 12.85 5.68 3.93
C ALA A 7 12.68 4.15 3.94
N ILE A 8 13.64 3.40 3.38
CA ILE A 8 13.62 1.93 3.39
C ILE A 8 13.59 1.39 4.82
N LYS A 9 14.41 1.97 5.71
CA LYS A 9 14.42 1.63 7.14
C LYS A 9 13.08 1.90 7.82
N GLN A 10 12.45 3.05 7.53
CA GLN A 10 11.14 3.40 8.08
C GLN A 10 10.03 2.48 7.59
N ILE A 11 10.09 2.01 6.35
CA ILE A 11 9.20 0.99 5.82
C ILE A 11 9.34 -0.30 6.65
N GLY A 12 10.57 -0.70 6.98
CA GLY A 12 10.85 -1.83 7.85
C GLY A 12 11.73 -2.91 7.25
N TYR A 13 12.40 -2.66 6.11
CA TYR A 13 13.40 -3.58 5.55
C TYR A 13 14.74 -3.41 6.30
N THR A 14 14.88 -4.14 7.41
CA THR A 14 15.98 -3.97 8.38
C THR A 14 16.85 -5.21 8.53
N SER A 15 16.51 -6.32 7.87
CA SER A 15 17.25 -7.59 7.93
C SER A 15 17.39 -8.21 6.54
N ASP A 16 18.52 -8.85 6.28
CA ASP A 16 18.77 -9.59 5.04
C ASP A 16 17.84 -10.80 4.87
N GLU A 17 17.29 -11.34 5.96
CA GLU A 17 16.28 -12.41 5.94
C GLU A 17 15.00 -12.03 5.19
N MET A 18 14.70 -10.74 5.13
CA MET A 18 13.57 -10.21 4.37
C MET A 18 13.84 -10.16 2.84
N GLY A 19 15.07 -10.54 2.42
CA GLY A 19 15.53 -10.46 1.04
C GLY A 19 15.93 -9.06 0.58
N TYR A 20 15.77 -8.04 1.42
CA TYR A 20 16.13 -6.64 1.13
C TYR A 20 16.42 -5.89 2.43
N ASN A 21 17.51 -5.09 2.43
CA ASN A 21 17.94 -4.41 3.65
C ASN A 21 18.43 -2.99 3.34
N PHE A 22 18.00 -2.01 4.13
CA PHE A 22 18.31 -0.60 3.96
C PHE A 22 19.81 -0.30 4.01
N ASP A 23 20.57 -1.09 4.76
CA ASP A 23 22.01 -0.87 4.98
C ASP A 23 22.85 -1.42 3.84
N THR A 24 22.49 -2.58 3.30
CA THR A 24 23.27 -3.29 2.29
C THR A 24 22.81 -3.07 0.84
N CYS A 25 21.59 -2.53 0.61
CA CYS A 25 21.08 -2.32 -0.73
C CYS A 25 21.93 -1.34 -1.55
N ASP A 26 22.05 -1.60 -2.86
CA ASP A 26 22.72 -0.67 -3.78
C ASP A 26 21.78 0.50 -4.14
N VAL A 27 22.26 1.73 -3.94
CA VAL A 27 21.49 2.95 -4.24
C VAL A 27 22.20 3.73 -5.34
N LYS A 28 21.59 3.74 -6.54
CA LYS A 28 22.06 4.54 -7.68
C LYS A 28 21.18 5.79 -7.80
N VAL A 29 21.82 6.95 -7.92
CA VAL A 29 21.14 8.24 -8.03
C VAL A 29 21.45 8.82 -9.40
N HIS A 30 20.40 9.03 -10.19
CA HIS A 30 20.45 9.67 -11.49
C HIS A 30 19.51 10.88 -11.46
N ILE A 31 20.09 12.08 -11.33
CA ILE A 31 19.34 13.34 -11.29
C ILE A 31 19.94 14.27 -12.35
N ASP A 32 19.11 14.65 -13.33
CA ASP A 32 19.47 15.59 -14.36
C ASP A 32 18.83 16.96 -14.09
N GLN A 33 19.48 18.00 -14.61
CA GLN A 33 18.97 19.35 -14.50
C GLN A 33 17.76 19.55 -15.43
N GLN A 34 16.72 20.22 -14.92
CA GLN A 34 15.57 20.64 -15.72
C GLN A 34 16.01 21.47 -16.94
N SER A 35 15.38 21.26 -18.10
CA SER A 35 15.54 22.12 -19.26
C SER A 35 15.37 23.60 -18.88
N PRO A 36 16.28 24.50 -19.31
CA PRO A 36 16.16 25.93 -19.03
C PRO A 36 14.84 26.53 -19.55
N ASP A 37 14.34 26.07 -20.67
CA ASP A 37 13.09 26.53 -21.27
C ASP A 37 11.87 26.16 -20.45
N ILE A 38 11.88 24.99 -19.80
CA ILE A 38 10.84 24.58 -18.85
C ILE A 38 11.03 25.30 -17.52
N ALA A 39 12.27 25.37 -17.02
CA ALA A 39 12.60 25.98 -15.73
C ALA A 39 12.17 27.45 -15.63
N GLN A 40 12.23 28.24 -16.73
CA GLN A 40 11.77 29.61 -16.74
C GLN A 40 10.26 29.76 -16.44
N GLY A 41 9.45 28.75 -16.78
CA GLY A 41 8.02 28.75 -16.49
C GLY A 41 7.67 28.19 -15.08
N VAL A 42 8.62 27.52 -14.45
CA VAL A 42 8.43 26.91 -13.10
C VAL A 42 8.97 27.82 -12.01
N ASN A 43 10.16 28.43 -12.22
CA ASN A 43 10.85 29.20 -11.20
C ASN A 43 10.19 30.58 -11.01
N GLU A 44 9.91 30.91 -9.75
CA GLU A 44 9.36 32.21 -9.37
C GLU A 44 10.23 33.37 -9.88
N GLY A 45 9.61 34.39 -10.44
CA GLY A 45 10.27 35.57 -10.99
C GLY A 45 11.03 35.33 -12.29
N LYS A 46 10.85 34.18 -12.94
CA LYS A 46 11.41 33.85 -14.26
C LYS A 46 10.30 33.76 -15.32
N GLY A 47 10.70 33.87 -16.59
CA GLY A 47 9.76 33.79 -17.72
C GLY A 47 8.76 34.94 -17.81
N LEU A 48 7.60 34.69 -18.42
CA LEU A 48 6.53 35.65 -18.65
C LEU A 48 5.64 35.93 -17.44
N HIS A 49 5.60 35.00 -16.48
CA HIS A 49 4.79 35.08 -15.26
C HIS A 49 5.69 35.17 -14.04
N ARG A 50 5.29 36.01 -13.06
CA ARG A 50 6.07 36.18 -11.84
C ARG A 50 5.87 35.07 -10.81
N ASP A 51 4.68 34.50 -10.80
CA ASP A 51 4.33 33.43 -9.87
C ASP A 51 4.91 32.09 -10.33
N GLN A 52 5.12 31.19 -9.38
CA GLN A 52 5.58 29.84 -9.67
C GLN A 52 4.58 29.10 -10.55
N GLY A 53 5.06 28.56 -11.67
CA GLY A 53 4.26 27.74 -12.57
C GLY A 53 4.43 26.25 -12.35
N ALA A 54 3.76 25.47 -13.18
CA ALA A 54 3.86 24.01 -13.21
C ALA A 54 4.84 23.54 -14.29
N GLY A 55 5.58 22.47 -14.00
CA GLY A 55 6.55 21.90 -14.93
C GLY A 55 5.94 21.05 -16.04
N ASP A 56 4.62 20.75 -15.97
CA ASP A 56 3.90 19.97 -17.00
C ASP A 56 2.41 20.34 -16.98
N GLN A 57 1.69 19.91 -17.99
CA GLN A 57 0.24 19.95 -18.07
C GLN A 57 -0.38 19.03 -17.04
N GLY A 58 -1.60 19.32 -16.60
CA GLY A 58 -2.37 18.43 -15.72
C GLY A 58 -3.86 18.56 -15.95
N MET A 59 -4.55 17.44 -15.88
CA MET A 59 -5.99 17.36 -15.77
C MET A 59 -6.32 16.36 -14.68
N MET A 60 -7.15 16.76 -13.71
CA MET A 60 -7.50 15.97 -12.55
C MET A 60 -8.99 15.65 -12.57
N PHE A 61 -9.30 14.42 -12.22
CA PHE A 61 -10.65 13.95 -11.97
C PHE A 61 -10.85 13.74 -10.48
N GLY A 62 -12.01 14.09 -9.96
CA GLY A 62 -12.38 13.85 -8.58
C GLY A 62 -13.68 13.06 -8.51
N PHE A 63 -13.75 12.14 -7.55
CA PHE A 63 -14.95 11.41 -7.19
C PHE A 63 -15.07 11.33 -5.67
N ALA A 64 -16.28 11.53 -5.16
CA ALA A 64 -16.59 11.37 -3.74
C ALA A 64 -17.97 10.75 -3.57
N CYS A 65 -18.15 9.92 -2.55
CA CYS A 65 -19.42 9.31 -2.18
C CYS A 65 -19.58 9.29 -0.66
N SER A 66 -20.77 8.97 -0.16
CA SER A 66 -21.09 8.97 1.27
C SER A 66 -20.95 7.59 1.94
N GLU A 67 -20.27 6.64 1.31
CA GLU A 67 -20.16 5.27 1.80
C GLU A 67 -19.24 5.14 3.03
N THR A 68 -18.29 6.07 3.19
CA THR A 68 -17.29 6.04 4.25
C THR A 68 -17.05 7.44 4.84
N PRO A 69 -16.50 7.55 6.07
CA PRO A 69 -16.21 8.85 6.69
C PRO A 69 -15.23 9.73 5.91
N THR A 70 -14.41 9.13 5.04
CA THR A 70 -13.44 9.84 4.22
C THR A 70 -13.98 10.23 2.84
N LEU A 71 -15.26 9.96 2.58
CA LEU A 71 -15.94 10.18 1.29
C LEU A 71 -15.34 9.36 0.13
N MET A 72 -14.62 8.31 0.45
CA MET A 72 -14.06 7.34 -0.51
C MET A 72 -15.01 6.15 -0.68
N PRO A 73 -15.05 5.51 -1.87
CA PRO A 73 -15.76 4.25 -2.06
C PRO A 73 -15.33 3.18 -1.06
N ALA A 74 -16.28 2.43 -0.50
CA ALA A 74 -16.03 1.47 0.57
C ALA A 74 -15.00 0.38 0.23
N PRO A 75 -14.97 -0.24 -0.98
CA PRO A 75 -14.00 -1.27 -1.28
C PRO A 75 -12.55 -0.79 -1.14
N ILE A 76 -12.22 0.35 -1.75
CA ILE A 76 -10.85 0.89 -1.68
C ILE A 76 -10.51 1.43 -0.28
N TYR A 77 -11.48 2.01 0.40
CA TYR A 77 -11.31 2.47 1.78
C TYR A 77 -10.90 1.31 2.69
N TYR A 78 -11.67 0.23 2.71
CA TYR A 78 -11.35 -0.93 3.55
C TYR A 78 -10.08 -1.64 3.11
N ALA A 79 -9.81 -1.74 1.80
CA ALA A 79 -8.54 -2.28 1.33
C ALA A 79 -7.34 -1.49 1.86
N HIS A 80 -7.39 -0.16 1.85
CA HIS A 80 -6.35 0.69 2.44
C HIS A 80 -6.24 0.50 3.96
N ARG A 81 -7.38 0.45 4.67
CA ARG A 81 -7.38 0.23 6.13
C ARG A 81 -6.78 -1.13 6.51
N LEU A 82 -7.02 -2.18 5.72
CA LEU A 82 -6.43 -3.49 5.94
C LEU A 82 -4.91 -3.47 5.79
N THR A 83 -4.36 -2.83 4.74
CA THR A 83 -2.89 -2.72 4.56
C THR A 83 -2.25 -1.81 5.61
N GLU A 84 -2.93 -0.77 6.04
CA GLU A 84 -2.49 0.06 7.16
C GLU A 84 -2.43 -0.76 8.45
N ARG A 85 -3.45 -1.60 8.71
CA ARG A 85 -3.49 -2.47 9.88
C ARG A 85 -2.42 -3.56 9.84
N LEU A 86 -2.16 -4.19 8.69
CA LEU A 86 -1.03 -5.10 8.50
C LEU A 86 0.30 -4.44 8.92
N THR A 87 0.52 -3.21 8.49
CA THR A 87 1.71 -2.44 8.85
C THR A 87 1.77 -2.15 10.36
N GLU A 88 0.64 -1.78 10.97
CA GLU A 88 0.53 -1.52 12.40
C GLU A 88 0.83 -2.77 13.24
N VAL A 89 0.20 -3.89 12.90
CA VAL A 89 0.37 -5.19 13.57
C VAL A 89 1.84 -5.61 13.58
N ARG A 90 2.50 -5.51 12.43
CA ARG A 90 3.92 -5.79 12.29
C ARG A 90 4.79 -4.82 13.11
N LYS A 91 4.60 -3.50 12.95
CA LYS A 91 5.43 -2.49 13.64
C LYS A 91 5.27 -2.49 15.15
N LYS A 92 4.10 -2.90 15.66
CA LYS A 92 3.85 -3.07 17.10
C LYS A 92 4.29 -4.43 17.64
N GLY A 93 4.75 -5.34 16.78
CA GLY A 93 5.15 -6.69 17.18
C GLY A 93 3.98 -7.54 17.70
N ILE A 94 2.75 -7.27 17.23
CA ILE A 94 1.58 -8.11 17.55
C ILE A 94 1.73 -9.45 16.85
N VAL A 95 2.19 -9.42 15.58
CA VAL A 95 2.64 -10.58 14.83
C VAL A 95 4.07 -10.30 14.37
N ASP A 96 5.03 -10.97 14.97
CA ASP A 96 6.46 -10.69 14.84
C ASP A 96 7.11 -11.28 13.57
N TYR A 97 6.44 -12.25 12.95
CA TYR A 97 6.92 -12.91 11.74
C TYR A 97 6.42 -12.24 10.44
N PHE A 98 5.63 -11.16 10.48
CA PHE A 98 5.23 -10.42 9.29
C PHE A 98 6.39 -9.56 8.76
N TYR A 99 6.58 -9.59 7.45
CA TYR A 99 7.52 -8.74 6.72
C TYR A 99 6.79 -7.56 6.03
N PRO A 100 7.52 -6.57 5.47
CA PRO A 100 6.87 -5.33 5.02
C PRO A 100 5.95 -5.45 3.82
N ASP A 101 6.15 -6.43 2.92
CA ASP A 101 5.33 -6.56 1.71
C ASP A 101 3.96 -7.16 2.02
N GLY A 102 2.94 -6.50 1.53
CA GLY A 102 1.56 -6.94 1.70
C GLY A 102 0.60 -6.25 0.75
N LYS A 103 -0.48 -6.93 0.43
CA LYS A 103 -1.57 -6.40 -0.40
C LYS A 103 -2.92 -6.85 0.13
N SER A 104 -3.95 -6.07 -0.18
CA SER A 104 -5.33 -6.40 0.13
C SER A 104 -6.24 -6.10 -1.06
N GLN A 105 -7.34 -6.82 -1.13
CA GLN A 105 -8.46 -6.55 -2.01
C GLN A 105 -9.75 -6.83 -1.24
N VAL A 106 -10.75 -5.96 -1.42
CA VAL A 106 -12.07 -6.12 -0.82
C VAL A 106 -13.12 -6.08 -1.93
N THR A 107 -13.96 -7.09 -1.98
CA THR A 107 -15.12 -7.18 -2.87
C THR A 107 -16.37 -7.04 -2.03
N LEU A 108 -17.19 -6.02 -2.33
CA LEU A 108 -18.46 -5.76 -1.65
C LEU A 108 -19.64 -5.97 -2.59
N ALA A 109 -20.71 -6.55 -2.07
CA ALA A 109 -22.03 -6.54 -2.70
C ALA A 109 -22.74 -5.21 -2.42
N TYR A 110 -23.59 -4.78 -3.35
CA TYR A 110 -24.31 -3.53 -3.27
C TYR A 110 -25.81 -3.72 -3.57
N GLU A 111 -26.64 -3.00 -2.84
CA GLU A 111 -28.03 -2.72 -3.24
C GLU A 111 -28.15 -1.24 -3.64
N GLY A 112 -28.29 -1.01 -4.94
CA GLY A 112 -28.18 0.35 -5.49
C GLY A 112 -26.80 0.94 -5.26
N ASN A 113 -26.69 1.98 -4.42
CA ASN A 113 -25.44 2.63 -4.05
C ASN A 113 -25.01 2.33 -2.59
N THR A 114 -25.62 1.36 -1.95
CA THR A 114 -25.34 1.03 -0.55
C THR A 114 -24.59 -0.30 -0.46
N PRO A 115 -23.38 -0.36 0.10
CA PRO A 115 -22.71 -1.60 0.36
C PRO A 115 -23.47 -2.43 1.41
N THR A 116 -23.67 -3.71 1.16
CA THR A 116 -24.46 -4.60 2.03
C THR A 116 -23.61 -5.59 2.80
N HIS A 117 -22.67 -6.26 2.13
CA HIS A 117 -21.76 -7.22 2.75
C HIS A 117 -20.51 -7.42 1.89
N ALA A 118 -19.48 -7.99 2.49
CA ALA A 118 -18.30 -8.40 1.75
C ALA A 118 -18.52 -9.80 1.14
N ASP A 119 -18.29 -9.94 -0.16
CA ASP A 119 -18.28 -11.25 -0.83
C ASP A 119 -16.95 -11.95 -0.61
N ALA A 120 -15.83 -11.21 -0.78
CA ALA A 120 -14.50 -11.75 -0.64
C ALA A 120 -13.51 -10.72 -0.09
N ILE A 121 -12.57 -11.20 0.72
CA ILE A 121 -11.43 -10.42 1.20
C ILE A 121 -10.16 -11.20 0.88
N VAL A 122 -9.28 -10.58 0.08
CA VAL A 122 -7.97 -11.15 -0.27
C VAL A 122 -6.89 -10.41 0.51
N ILE A 123 -6.04 -11.16 1.21
CA ILE A 123 -4.83 -10.64 1.87
C ILE A 123 -3.65 -11.48 1.40
N ALA A 124 -2.59 -10.84 0.93
CA ALA A 124 -1.29 -11.46 0.79
C ALA A 124 -0.31 -10.71 1.69
N GLN A 125 0.34 -11.43 2.60
CA GLN A 125 1.27 -10.89 3.58
C GLN A 125 2.57 -11.68 3.56
N GLN A 126 3.68 -11.00 3.30
CA GLN A 126 5.02 -11.58 3.38
C GLN A 126 5.33 -11.98 4.82
N HIS A 127 5.95 -13.14 4.99
CA HIS A 127 6.20 -13.72 6.32
C HIS A 127 7.53 -14.50 6.37
N ALA A 128 8.00 -14.79 7.58
CA ALA A 128 9.15 -15.66 7.83
C ALA A 128 8.90 -17.10 7.31
N GLU A 129 9.97 -17.79 6.95
CA GLU A 129 9.90 -19.08 6.24
C GLU A 129 9.25 -20.22 7.05
N ASP A 130 9.44 -20.22 8.35
CA ASP A 130 9.12 -21.31 9.30
C ASP A 130 7.73 -21.19 9.93
N VAL A 131 6.81 -20.44 9.30
CA VAL A 131 5.45 -20.23 9.81
C VAL A 131 4.44 -21.04 9.01
N GLU A 132 3.61 -21.80 9.71
CA GLU A 132 2.54 -22.58 9.13
C GLU A 132 1.42 -21.71 8.57
N HIS A 133 0.87 -22.09 7.42
CA HIS A 133 -0.16 -21.31 6.72
C HIS A 133 -1.41 -21.07 7.58
N ASP A 134 -1.87 -22.08 8.32
CA ASP A 134 -3.07 -21.95 9.16
C ASP A 134 -2.89 -20.91 10.26
N LYS A 135 -1.67 -20.79 10.81
CA LYS A 135 -1.35 -19.73 11.78
C LYS A 135 -1.42 -18.34 11.15
N ILE A 136 -0.95 -18.18 9.91
CA ILE A 136 -1.05 -16.91 9.18
C ILE A 136 -2.52 -16.54 8.95
N VAL A 137 -3.35 -17.52 8.56
CA VAL A 137 -4.78 -17.31 8.35
C VAL A 137 -5.47 -16.84 9.62
N GLU A 138 -5.21 -17.52 10.74
CA GLU A 138 -5.77 -17.17 12.05
C GLU A 138 -5.38 -15.76 12.47
N ASP A 139 -4.08 -15.42 12.44
CA ASP A 139 -3.57 -14.11 12.87
C ASP A 139 -4.05 -12.96 11.96
N VAL A 140 -4.19 -13.20 10.66
CA VAL A 140 -4.73 -12.20 9.75
C VAL A 140 -6.22 -11.93 10.02
N ILE A 141 -7.00 -12.98 10.28
CA ILE A 141 -8.43 -12.80 10.60
C ILE A 141 -8.56 -12.03 11.92
N GLU A 142 -7.93 -12.53 13.00
CA GLU A 142 -8.07 -11.98 14.35
C GLU A 142 -7.47 -10.57 14.49
N HIS A 143 -6.28 -10.35 13.95
CA HIS A 143 -5.52 -9.13 14.22
C HIS A 143 -5.65 -8.08 13.12
N VAL A 144 -6.13 -8.44 11.91
CA VAL A 144 -6.20 -7.51 10.78
C VAL A 144 -7.63 -7.32 10.27
N ILE A 145 -8.35 -8.40 9.93
CA ILE A 145 -9.67 -8.28 9.28
C ILE A 145 -10.73 -7.83 10.30
N GLU A 146 -10.91 -8.58 11.39
CA GLU A 146 -11.93 -8.30 12.39
C GLU A 146 -11.82 -6.90 13.03
N PRO A 147 -10.62 -6.37 13.35
CA PRO A 147 -10.50 -5.02 13.89
C PRO A 147 -10.78 -3.88 12.89
N VAL A 148 -10.79 -4.16 11.59
CA VAL A 148 -10.93 -3.17 10.52
C VAL A 148 -12.31 -3.18 9.89
N MET A 149 -12.84 -4.37 9.62
CA MET A 149 -14.11 -4.53 8.91
C MET A 149 -15.29 -4.41 9.87
N PRO A 150 -16.32 -3.61 9.55
CA PRO A 150 -17.56 -3.60 10.32
C PRO A 150 -18.22 -4.98 10.34
N GLY A 151 -18.77 -5.36 11.48
CA GLY A 151 -19.42 -6.68 11.64
C GLY A 151 -20.57 -6.91 10.67
N GLU A 152 -21.33 -5.84 10.34
CA GLU A 152 -22.41 -5.88 9.35
C GLU A 152 -21.92 -6.19 7.92
N LEU A 153 -20.67 -5.87 7.59
CA LEU A 153 -20.08 -6.21 6.29
C LEU A 153 -19.46 -7.62 6.30
N LEU A 154 -19.31 -8.25 7.47
CA LEU A 154 -18.82 -9.62 7.62
C LEU A 154 -19.96 -10.65 7.80
N ASP A 155 -21.22 -10.22 7.65
CA ASP A 155 -22.40 -11.10 7.72
C ASP A 155 -23.23 -10.94 6.43
N PRO A 156 -23.38 -11.98 5.59
CA PRO A 156 -22.80 -13.32 5.76
C PRO A 156 -21.27 -13.33 5.71
N LYS A 157 -20.67 -14.36 6.32
CA LYS A 157 -19.19 -14.50 6.35
C LYS A 157 -18.63 -14.53 4.92
N PRO A 158 -17.70 -13.61 4.57
CA PRO A 158 -17.11 -13.57 3.24
C PRO A 158 -16.13 -14.72 3.00
N ASP A 159 -15.79 -14.95 1.74
CA ASP A 159 -14.67 -15.83 1.38
C ASP A 159 -13.34 -15.14 1.70
N PHE A 160 -12.54 -15.76 2.57
CA PHE A 160 -11.20 -15.27 2.91
C PHE A 160 -10.15 -15.98 2.06
N HIS A 161 -9.38 -15.20 1.29
CA HIS A 161 -8.25 -15.67 0.50
C HIS A 161 -6.95 -15.09 1.08
N ILE A 162 -6.39 -15.77 2.08
CA ILE A 162 -5.18 -15.33 2.79
C ILE A 162 -4.00 -16.15 2.30
N ASN A 163 -2.97 -15.47 1.74
CA ASN A 163 -1.83 -16.13 1.11
C ASN A 163 -2.26 -17.35 0.26
N ALA A 164 -3.17 -17.11 -0.68
CA ALA A 164 -3.89 -18.17 -1.42
C ALA A 164 -2.96 -19.13 -2.19
N THR A 165 -1.71 -18.76 -2.46
CA THR A 165 -0.67 -19.62 -3.04
C THR A 165 0.00 -20.53 -1.99
N GLY A 166 -0.33 -20.36 -0.71
CA GLY A 166 0.19 -21.13 0.43
C GLY A 166 1.45 -20.55 1.07
N ARG A 167 2.30 -19.83 0.33
CA ARG A 167 3.58 -19.32 0.84
C ARG A 167 3.93 -17.98 0.22
N PHE A 168 4.38 -17.01 1.06
CA PHE A 168 4.85 -15.71 0.60
C PHE A 168 6.06 -15.24 1.43
N VAL A 169 7.19 -15.89 1.22
CA VAL A 169 8.47 -15.59 1.89
C VAL A 169 9.31 -14.63 1.07
N ILE A 170 9.42 -14.85 -0.25
CA ILE A 170 10.12 -13.95 -1.16
C ILE A 170 9.14 -12.85 -1.59
N GLY A 171 9.46 -11.60 -1.24
CA GLY A 171 8.64 -10.45 -1.54
C GLY A 171 9.43 -9.14 -1.50
N GLY A 172 8.70 -8.01 -1.53
CA GLY A 172 9.30 -6.70 -1.61
C GLY A 172 10.13 -6.48 -2.86
N PRO A 173 11.11 -5.56 -2.83
CA PRO A 173 11.97 -5.26 -3.99
C PRO A 173 12.80 -6.45 -4.49
N HIS A 174 12.98 -7.49 -3.67
CA HIS A 174 13.64 -8.73 -4.08
C HIS A 174 12.75 -9.62 -4.94
N GLY A 175 11.44 -9.61 -4.69
CA GLY A 175 10.47 -10.36 -5.50
C GLY A 175 10.24 -9.70 -6.84
N ASP A 176 9.70 -8.50 -6.81
CA ASP A 176 9.48 -7.65 -7.99
C ASP A 176 9.35 -6.18 -7.60
N CYS A 177 9.27 -5.32 -8.58
CA CYS A 177 8.92 -3.92 -8.38
C CYS A 177 8.17 -3.37 -9.59
N GLY A 178 7.30 -2.38 -9.34
CA GLY A 178 6.56 -1.71 -10.38
C GLY A 178 6.51 -0.20 -10.15
N LEU A 179 6.38 0.53 -11.26
CA LEU A 179 6.13 1.97 -11.26
C LEU A 179 4.85 2.24 -12.02
N THR A 180 4.02 3.13 -11.48
CA THR A 180 2.91 3.70 -12.24
C THR A 180 3.45 4.51 -13.40
N GLY A 181 2.70 4.55 -14.51
CA GLY A 181 3.01 5.43 -15.63
C GLY A 181 3.05 6.89 -15.20
N ARG A 182 3.83 7.68 -15.92
CA ARG A 182 3.96 9.13 -15.66
C ARG A 182 2.65 9.88 -15.88
N LYS A 183 1.82 9.36 -16.77
CA LYS A 183 0.51 9.92 -17.14
C LYS A 183 -0.58 8.87 -16.99
N ILE A 184 -1.70 9.29 -16.50
CA ILE A 184 -2.91 8.47 -16.34
C ILE A 184 -3.82 8.68 -17.54
#